data_62b4587613c3c32b04c872f6fcf1ec1f
#
_entry.id   62b4587613c3c32b04c872f6fcf1ec1f
#
_cell.length_a   1.000
_cell.length_b   1.000
_cell.length_c   1.000
_cell.angle_alpha   90.00
_cell.angle_beta   90.00
_cell.angle_gamma   90.00
#
_symmetry.space_group_name_H-M   'P 1'
#
loop_
_entity.id
_entity.type
_entity.pdbx_description
1 polymer ?
#
loop_
_entity_poly.entity_id
_entity_poly.type
_entity_poly.pdbx_seq_one_letter_code
_entity_poly.pdbx_strand_id
1 'polypeptide(L)'
;MSDRIELSDIKTEYAPVEDARDMPGLRMVLGAYPIPGPWRESCKGMFYVKGLPYTSVKTANRGESDLGLGMNDTQSELISWTSQASAPVAIWQNERPRFTWNDQLNLAERLEPNPCLVPKNATDRVTMFGLINELAGEFGAGWMGRHILVKTGYQVANEGDGDTSLWDVLAEKYGYSIEAVGAANNRIVEVFDQLDSQVKKQKANGSKYLIGNCLSALDIYHACFFGLFKPMEQERCPMATDFRLFYECREAEVLAALTSRLQDHRDYIYKTYLELPIVF
;
A
#
# COMPACT_ATOMS: atom_id res chain seq x y z
N MET A 1 -12.29 22.61 16.47
CA MET A 1 -11.82 21.29 16.98
C MET A 1 -12.16 20.32 15.90
N SER A 2 -11.17 19.70 15.27
CA SER A 2 -11.45 18.59 14.36
C SER A 2 -11.97 17.44 15.22
N ASP A 3 -13.14 16.92 14.92
CA ASP A 3 -13.70 15.79 15.65
C ASP A 3 -12.73 14.62 15.53
N ARG A 4 -12.36 14.02 16.66
CA ARG A 4 -11.50 12.83 16.68
C ARG A 4 -12.24 11.69 15.99
N ILE A 5 -11.59 11.02 15.05
CA ILE A 5 -12.12 9.87 14.34
C ILE A 5 -11.49 8.63 14.96
N GLU A 6 -12.32 7.76 15.48
CA GLU A 6 -11.91 6.47 16.03
C GLU A 6 -11.87 5.41 14.93
N LEU A 7 -11.12 4.34 15.16
CA LEU A 7 -11.03 3.23 14.20
C LEU A 7 -12.40 2.58 13.91
N SER A 8 -13.25 2.51 14.93
CA SER A 8 -14.62 1.98 14.84
C SER A 8 -15.57 2.84 14.00
N ASP A 9 -15.25 4.11 13.77
CA ASP A 9 -16.06 5.01 12.95
C ASP A 9 -15.92 4.73 11.45
N ILE A 10 -14.84 4.04 11.07
CA ILE A 10 -14.54 3.70 9.67
C ILE A 10 -15.12 2.32 9.38
N LYS A 11 -16.20 2.30 8.61
CA LYS A 11 -16.89 1.06 8.26
C LYS A 11 -16.12 0.28 7.20
N THR A 12 -16.05 -1.03 7.39
CA THR A 12 -15.52 -1.99 6.42
C THR A 12 -16.49 -3.17 6.27
N GLU A 13 -16.66 -3.63 5.03
CA GLU A 13 -17.47 -4.82 4.73
C GLU A 13 -16.53 -5.96 4.31
N TYR A 14 -15.90 -6.60 5.29
CA TYR A 14 -14.98 -7.68 5.05
C TYR A 14 -15.57 -9.02 5.44
N ALA A 15 -15.50 -10.00 4.54
CA ALA A 15 -15.79 -11.38 4.88
C ALA A 15 -14.68 -11.97 5.77
N PRO A 16 -15.01 -12.82 6.74
CA PRO A 16 -14.00 -13.59 7.46
C PRO A 16 -13.34 -14.62 6.53
N VAL A 17 -12.12 -15.05 6.87
CA VAL A 17 -11.33 -15.98 6.04
C VAL A 17 -12.06 -17.31 5.82
N GLU A 18 -12.65 -17.85 6.87
CA GLU A 18 -13.38 -19.12 6.84
C GLU A 18 -14.54 -19.13 5.87
N ASP A 19 -15.27 -18.02 5.76
CA ASP A 19 -16.40 -17.88 4.82
C ASP A 19 -15.91 -17.63 3.40
N ALA A 20 -14.87 -16.78 3.25
CA ALA A 20 -14.36 -16.37 1.95
C ALA A 20 -13.68 -17.51 1.19
N ARG A 21 -13.16 -18.52 1.87
CA ARG A 21 -12.48 -19.68 1.26
C ARG A 21 -13.33 -20.36 0.21
N ASP A 22 -14.62 -20.53 0.48
CA ASP A 22 -15.56 -21.27 -0.38
C ASP A 22 -16.37 -20.35 -1.30
N MET A 23 -16.19 -19.03 -1.24
CA MET A 23 -16.86 -18.08 -2.12
C MET A 23 -16.31 -18.15 -3.54
N PRO A 24 -17.18 -18.02 -4.56
CA PRO A 24 -16.73 -17.94 -5.96
C PRO A 24 -16.13 -16.57 -6.30
N GLY A 25 -15.48 -16.49 -7.44
CA GLY A 25 -14.96 -15.24 -8.00
C GLY A 25 -13.62 -14.83 -7.43
N LEU A 26 -13.37 -13.52 -7.44
CA LEU A 26 -12.16 -12.92 -6.92
C LEU A 26 -12.33 -12.60 -5.43
N ARG A 27 -11.45 -13.12 -4.59
CA ARG A 27 -11.35 -12.79 -3.17
C ARG A 27 -10.02 -12.08 -2.95
N MET A 28 -10.06 -11.02 -2.17
CA MET A 28 -8.88 -10.21 -1.91
C MET A 28 -8.71 -10.01 -0.41
N VAL A 29 -7.70 -10.64 0.16
CA VAL A 29 -7.32 -10.43 1.56
C VAL A 29 -6.67 -9.07 1.68
N LEU A 30 -7.26 -8.17 2.47
CA LEU A 30 -6.87 -6.76 2.56
C LEU A 30 -6.34 -6.33 3.92
N GLY A 31 -6.38 -7.20 4.91
CA GLY A 31 -5.96 -6.90 6.28
C GLY A 31 -7.15 -6.73 7.22
N ALA A 32 -6.88 -6.57 8.52
CA ALA A 32 -7.92 -6.52 9.55
C ALA A 32 -8.54 -5.13 9.75
N TYR A 33 -7.85 -4.09 9.32
CA TYR A 33 -8.19 -2.70 9.68
C TYR A 33 -8.20 -1.76 8.50
N PRO A 34 -9.02 -0.70 8.58
CA PRO A 34 -9.12 0.36 7.58
C PRO A 34 -7.92 1.31 7.67
N ILE A 35 -6.77 0.85 7.19
CA ILE A 35 -5.52 1.61 7.12
C ILE A 35 -5.02 1.58 5.68
N PRO A 36 -4.61 2.71 5.08
CA PRO A 36 -4.18 2.77 3.69
C PRO A 36 -2.79 2.15 3.50
N GLY A 37 -2.71 0.82 3.54
CA GLY A 37 -1.48 0.10 3.23
C GLY A 37 -1.16 0.17 1.73
N PRO A 38 0.03 0.66 1.29
CA PRO A 38 0.29 0.94 -0.11
C PRO A 38 0.21 -0.30 -1.01
N TRP A 39 0.67 -1.45 -0.56
CA TRP A 39 0.52 -2.71 -1.32
C TRP A 39 -0.94 -3.12 -1.49
N ARG A 40 -1.75 -2.93 -0.43
CA ARG A 40 -3.18 -3.21 -0.46
C ARG A 40 -3.90 -2.27 -1.42
N GLU A 41 -3.65 -0.97 -1.28
CA GLU A 41 -4.32 0.03 -2.11
C GLU A 41 -3.93 -0.08 -3.59
N SER A 42 -2.67 -0.39 -3.91
CA SER A 42 -2.27 -0.64 -5.30
C SER A 42 -2.88 -1.93 -5.87
N CYS A 43 -2.98 -2.99 -5.07
CA CYS A 43 -3.67 -4.22 -5.47
C CYS A 43 -5.15 -3.92 -5.78
N LYS A 44 -5.88 -3.29 -4.86
CA LYS A 44 -7.27 -2.87 -5.08
C LYS A 44 -7.40 -1.99 -6.32
N GLY A 45 -6.55 -0.98 -6.44
CA GLY A 45 -6.57 -0.02 -7.54
C GLY A 45 -6.45 -0.67 -8.91
N MET A 46 -5.59 -1.69 -9.06
CA MET A 46 -5.47 -2.44 -10.32
C MET A 46 -6.77 -3.15 -10.70
N PHE A 47 -7.39 -3.85 -9.76
CA PHE A 47 -8.66 -4.57 -10.03
C PHE A 47 -9.83 -3.59 -10.21
N TYR A 48 -9.86 -2.49 -9.47
CA TYR A 48 -10.85 -1.43 -9.61
C TYR A 48 -10.83 -0.79 -11.00
N VAL A 49 -9.65 -0.39 -11.48
CA VAL A 49 -9.48 0.19 -12.83
C VAL A 49 -9.95 -0.76 -13.93
N LYS A 50 -9.82 -2.06 -13.71
CA LYS A 50 -10.27 -3.08 -14.66
C LYS A 50 -11.74 -3.46 -14.52
N GLY A 51 -12.47 -2.84 -13.59
CA GLY A 51 -13.88 -3.16 -13.34
C GLY A 51 -14.11 -4.57 -12.82
N LEU A 52 -13.11 -5.18 -12.19
CA LEU A 52 -13.17 -6.53 -11.63
C LEU A 52 -13.73 -6.49 -10.21
N PRO A 53 -14.96 -6.95 -9.98
CA PRO A 53 -15.51 -7.03 -8.63
C PRO A 53 -14.77 -8.10 -7.81
N TYR A 54 -14.63 -7.85 -6.52
CA TYR A 54 -14.02 -8.78 -5.58
C TYR A 54 -14.72 -8.78 -4.23
N THR A 55 -14.58 -9.89 -3.51
CA THR A 55 -14.95 -9.97 -2.09
C THR A 55 -13.76 -9.55 -1.25
N SER A 56 -13.92 -8.51 -0.44
CA SER A 56 -12.93 -8.08 0.55
C SER A 56 -12.88 -9.09 1.70
N VAL A 57 -11.68 -9.53 2.07
CA VAL A 57 -11.47 -10.51 3.14
C VAL A 57 -10.55 -9.90 4.18
N LYS A 58 -10.96 -9.99 5.46
CA LYS A 58 -10.09 -9.55 6.56
C LYS A 58 -9.14 -10.66 6.99
N THR A 59 -7.93 -10.28 7.41
CA THR A 59 -7.10 -11.15 8.25
C THR A 59 -7.76 -11.31 9.62
N ALA A 60 -7.50 -12.40 10.33
CA ALA A 60 -8.02 -12.58 11.66
C ALA A 60 -7.62 -11.42 12.58
N ASN A 61 -8.52 -10.99 13.43
CA ASN A 61 -8.21 -10.04 14.49
C ASN A 61 -7.31 -10.73 15.51
N ARG A 62 -6.18 -10.14 15.81
CA ARG A 62 -5.22 -10.71 16.72
C ARG A 62 -5.33 -10.05 18.08
N GLY A 63 -5.87 -10.81 19.03
CA GLY A 63 -5.84 -10.46 20.44
C GLY A 63 -6.59 -9.19 20.83
N GLU A 64 -6.71 -9.01 22.11
CA GLU A 64 -7.35 -7.88 22.77
C GLU A 64 -6.33 -6.73 23.03
N SER A 65 -5.51 -6.34 22.07
CA SER A 65 -4.77 -5.09 22.24
C SER A 65 -5.73 -3.93 22.01
N ASP A 66 -5.65 -2.89 22.82
CA ASP A 66 -6.51 -1.70 22.73
C ASP A 66 -6.43 -1.00 21.36
N LEU A 67 -5.35 -1.22 20.62
CA LEU A 67 -5.20 -0.78 19.23
C LEU A 67 -5.81 -1.75 18.22
N GLY A 68 -6.29 -2.92 18.66
CA GLY A 68 -6.97 -3.89 17.81
C GLY A 68 -6.17 -4.39 16.59
N LEU A 69 -4.87 -4.12 16.48
CA LEU A 69 -4.06 -4.44 15.30
C LEU A 69 -3.70 -5.92 15.17
N GLY A 70 -4.17 -6.74 16.12
CA GLY A 70 -4.25 -8.17 16.01
C GLY A 70 -2.99 -8.86 15.49
N MET A 71 -1.80 -8.40 15.86
CA MET A 71 -0.55 -8.91 15.33
C MET A 71 -0.07 -10.21 16.02
N ASN A 72 -0.72 -10.61 17.11
CA ASN A 72 -0.30 -11.72 17.96
C ASN A 72 -1.02 -13.05 17.69
N ASP A 73 -2.00 -13.07 16.81
CA ASP A 73 -2.68 -14.29 16.43
C ASP A 73 -1.90 -15.05 15.35
N THR A 74 -2.01 -16.34 15.35
CA THR A 74 -1.26 -17.23 14.45
C THR A 74 -1.65 -17.09 12.99
N GLN A 75 -2.75 -16.42 12.66
CA GLN A 75 -3.31 -16.37 11.29
C GLN A 75 -3.48 -17.76 10.68
N SER A 76 -3.77 -18.77 11.51
CA SER A 76 -3.79 -20.17 11.11
C SER A 76 -4.70 -20.46 9.94
N GLU A 77 -5.90 -19.88 9.92
CA GLU A 77 -6.86 -20.04 8.82
C GLU A 77 -6.36 -19.42 7.51
N LEU A 78 -5.80 -18.21 7.58
CA LEU A 78 -5.23 -17.55 6.42
C LEU A 78 -4.01 -18.30 5.87
N ILE A 79 -3.10 -18.74 6.75
CA ILE A 79 -1.92 -19.53 6.37
C ILE A 79 -2.34 -20.85 5.74
N SER A 80 -3.31 -21.55 6.35
CA SER A 80 -3.85 -22.81 5.83
C SER A 80 -4.43 -22.66 4.41
N TRP A 81 -5.05 -21.52 4.11
CA TRP A 81 -5.65 -21.24 2.80
C TRP A 81 -4.64 -20.70 1.78
N THR A 82 -3.79 -19.77 2.20
CA THR A 82 -2.99 -18.96 1.27
C THR A 82 -1.49 -19.15 1.39
N SER A 83 -1.03 -19.87 2.42
CA SER A 83 0.38 -19.96 2.82
C SER A 83 0.99 -18.60 3.18
N GLN A 84 0.15 -17.61 3.52
CA GLN A 84 0.58 -16.25 3.88
C GLN A 84 -0.05 -15.82 5.20
N ALA A 85 0.73 -15.11 6.03
CA ALA A 85 0.25 -14.49 7.26
C ALA A 85 -0.09 -12.99 7.08
N SER A 86 0.04 -12.45 5.86
CA SER A 86 -0.06 -11.01 5.56
C SER A 86 -0.93 -10.73 4.35
N ALA A 87 -1.39 -9.49 4.24
CA ALA A 87 -2.13 -8.95 3.11
C ALA A 87 -1.23 -7.99 2.28
N PRO A 88 -1.54 -7.75 0.98
CA PRO A 88 -2.69 -8.31 0.25
C PRO A 88 -2.43 -9.69 -0.34
N VAL A 89 -3.48 -10.51 -0.46
CA VAL A 89 -3.48 -11.76 -1.24
C VAL A 89 -4.70 -11.77 -2.16
N ALA A 90 -4.51 -12.01 -3.45
CA ALA A 90 -5.58 -12.13 -4.42
C ALA A 90 -5.78 -13.60 -4.83
N ILE A 91 -7.01 -14.10 -4.78
CA ILE A 91 -7.37 -15.47 -5.11
C ILE A 91 -8.52 -15.47 -6.13
N TRP A 92 -8.28 -16.05 -7.30
CA TRP A 92 -9.30 -16.25 -8.33
C TRP A 92 -9.80 -17.67 -8.33
N GLN A 93 -11.10 -17.88 -8.08
CA GLN A 93 -11.70 -19.22 -8.05
C GLN A 93 -10.88 -20.18 -7.16
N ASN A 94 -10.54 -21.36 -7.68
CA ASN A 94 -9.74 -22.37 -6.99
C ASN A 94 -8.25 -22.33 -7.40
N GLU A 95 -7.80 -21.20 -7.97
CA GLU A 95 -6.41 -21.06 -8.35
C GLU A 95 -5.50 -20.80 -7.14
N ARG A 96 -4.17 -20.97 -7.36
CA ARG A 96 -3.18 -20.61 -6.33
C ARG A 96 -3.32 -19.14 -5.91
N PRO A 97 -3.13 -18.82 -4.64
CA PRO A 97 -3.10 -17.44 -4.18
C PRO A 97 -1.97 -16.62 -4.83
N ARG A 98 -2.20 -15.33 -5.05
CA ARG A 98 -1.24 -14.34 -5.56
C ARG A 98 -0.93 -13.35 -4.45
N PHE A 99 0.30 -13.36 -3.94
CA PHE A 99 0.72 -12.54 -2.80
C PHE A 99 1.87 -11.58 -3.12
N THR A 100 2.51 -11.74 -4.28
CA THR A 100 3.50 -10.77 -4.75
C THR A 100 2.84 -9.73 -5.66
N TRP A 101 3.36 -8.53 -5.65
CA TRP A 101 2.81 -7.43 -6.44
C TRP A 101 2.74 -7.73 -7.95
N ASN A 102 3.75 -8.39 -8.50
CA ASN A 102 3.79 -8.75 -9.92
C ASN A 102 2.82 -9.91 -10.26
N ASP A 103 2.66 -10.88 -9.37
CA ASP A 103 1.66 -11.95 -9.55
C ASP A 103 0.23 -11.39 -9.55
N GLN A 104 -0.04 -10.40 -8.69
CA GLN A 104 -1.33 -9.71 -8.63
C GLN A 104 -1.60 -8.91 -9.91
N LEU A 105 -0.59 -8.17 -10.41
CA LEU A 105 -0.69 -7.47 -11.69
C LEU A 105 -0.95 -8.45 -12.85
N ASN A 106 -0.20 -9.54 -12.91
CA ASN A 106 -0.39 -10.55 -13.96
C ASN A 106 -1.76 -11.22 -13.88
N LEU A 107 -2.30 -11.44 -12.67
CA LEU A 107 -3.66 -11.92 -12.49
C LEU A 107 -4.69 -10.92 -13.03
N ALA A 108 -4.56 -9.64 -12.68
CA ALA A 108 -5.46 -8.60 -13.15
C ALA A 108 -5.43 -8.46 -14.68
N GLU A 109 -4.25 -8.46 -15.31
CA GLU A 109 -4.08 -8.42 -16.78
C GLU A 109 -4.71 -9.64 -17.48
N ARG A 110 -4.62 -10.81 -16.86
CA ARG A 110 -5.19 -12.05 -17.41
C ARG A 110 -6.71 -12.09 -17.31
N LEU A 111 -7.27 -11.62 -16.19
CA LEU A 111 -8.73 -11.64 -15.98
C LEU A 111 -9.45 -10.61 -16.83
N GLU A 112 -8.86 -9.42 -16.97
CA GLU A 112 -9.38 -8.35 -17.82
C GLU A 112 -8.19 -7.62 -18.50
N PRO A 113 -7.97 -7.85 -19.80
CA PRO A 113 -6.84 -7.24 -20.50
C PRO A 113 -6.97 -5.73 -20.75
N ASN A 114 -8.16 -5.15 -20.54
CA ASN A 114 -8.41 -3.73 -20.78
C ASN A 114 -8.92 -3.01 -19.51
N PRO A 115 -8.44 -1.80 -19.24
CA PRO A 115 -7.28 -1.16 -19.87
C PRO A 115 -5.99 -1.94 -19.58
N CYS A 116 -5.10 -2.04 -20.56
CA CYS A 116 -3.80 -2.71 -20.38
C CYS A 116 -2.89 -1.84 -19.49
N LEU A 117 -2.53 -2.36 -18.31
CA LEU A 117 -1.67 -1.68 -17.34
C LEU A 117 -0.18 -1.97 -17.55
N VAL A 118 0.14 -2.94 -18.42
CA VAL A 118 1.51 -3.33 -18.75
C VAL A 118 1.86 -2.86 -20.16
N PRO A 119 2.86 -1.97 -20.36
CA PRO A 119 3.22 -1.45 -21.67
C PRO A 119 3.61 -2.55 -22.67
N LYS A 120 3.14 -2.42 -23.92
CA LYS A 120 3.50 -3.34 -25.01
C LYS A 120 4.96 -3.16 -25.45
N ASN A 121 5.47 -1.93 -25.41
CA ASN A 121 6.87 -1.64 -25.71
C ASN A 121 7.78 -2.29 -24.65
N ALA A 122 8.82 -3.00 -25.09
CA ALA A 122 9.70 -3.76 -24.20
C ALA A 122 10.51 -2.84 -23.26
N THR A 123 11.02 -1.71 -23.74
CA THR A 123 11.78 -0.75 -22.93
C THR A 123 10.91 -0.13 -21.86
N ASP A 124 9.71 0.32 -22.22
CA ASP A 124 8.73 0.87 -21.28
C ASP A 124 8.32 -0.16 -20.23
N ARG A 125 8.11 -1.40 -20.66
CA ARG A 125 7.75 -2.50 -19.75
C ARG A 125 8.85 -2.79 -18.73
N VAL A 126 10.11 -2.84 -19.15
CA VAL A 126 11.25 -3.05 -18.24
C VAL A 126 11.37 -1.89 -17.27
N THR A 127 11.23 -0.65 -17.76
CA THR A 127 11.26 0.56 -16.91
C THR A 127 10.13 0.54 -15.88
N MET A 128 8.90 0.19 -16.30
CA MET A 128 7.75 0.08 -15.43
C MET A 128 7.99 -0.94 -14.29
N PHE A 129 8.39 -2.17 -14.64
CA PHE A 129 8.63 -3.22 -13.64
C PHE A 129 9.79 -2.85 -12.71
N GLY A 130 10.86 -2.25 -13.24
CA GLY A 130 11.99 -1.76 -12.43
C GLY A 130 11.54 -0.72 -11.42
N LEU A 131 10.83 0.33 -11.83
CA LEU A 131 10.37 1.39 -10.94
C LEU A 131 9.30 0.92 -9.94
N ILE A 132 8.44 -0.03 -10.31
CA ILE A 132 7.51 -0.64 -9.34
C ILE A 132 8.30 -1.44 -8.30
N ASN A 133 9.33 -2.17 -8.69
CA ASN A 133 10.17 -2.89 -7.74
C ASN A 133 10.90 -1.93 -6.77
N GLU A 134 11.35 -0.77 -7.26
CA GLU A 134 11.92 0.29 -6.41
C GLU A 134 10.91 0.86 -5.38
N LEU A 135 9.61 0.81 -5.68
CA LEU A 135 8.54 1.21 -4.75
C LEU A 135 8.13 0.07 -3.82
N ALA A 136 7.78 -1.09 -4.39
CA ALA A 136 7.00 -2.14 -3.73
C ALA A 136 7.81 -3.40 -3.38
N GLY A 137 9.01 -3.57 -3.92
CA GLY A 137 9.88 -4.68 -3.62
C GLY A 137 10.51 -4.58 -2.24
N GLU A 138 11.11 -5.68 -1.80
CA GLU A 138 12.00 -5.68 -0.64
C GLU A 138 13.16 -4.71 -0.92
N PHE A 139 13.57 -3.93 0.06
CA PHE A 139 14.48 -2.77 -0.07
C PHE A 139 13.96 -1.59 -0.93
N GLY A 140 12.72 -1.63 -1.40
CA GLY A 140 12.07 -0.50 -2.04
C GLY A 140 11.59 0.56 -1.05
N ALA A 141 11.16 1.72 -1.57
CA ALA A 141 10.73 2.85 -0.73
C ALA A 141 9.64 2.46 0.29
N GLY A 142 8.69 1.61 -0.10
CA GLY A 142 7.64 1.13 0.80
C GLY A 142 8.17 0.32 1.97
N TRP A 143 9.13 -0.59 1.71
CA TRP A 143 9.77 -1.39 2.76
C TRP A 143 10.59 -0.50 3.69
N MET A 144 11.40 0.39 3.12
CA MET A 144 12.18 1.37 3.89
C MET A 144 11.28 2.28 4.71
N GLY A 145 10.13 2.67 4.20
CA GLY A 145 9.12 3.45 4.94
C GLY A 145 8.60 2.74 6.20
N ARG A 146 8.66 1.40 6.25
CA ARG A 146 8.31 0.64 7.47
C ARG A 146 9.31 0.83 8.60
N HIS A 147 10.58 1.05 8.29
CA HIS A 147 11.57 1.40 9.32
C HIS A 147 11.26 2.76 9.97
N ILE A 148 10.86 3.76 9.16
CA ILE A 148 10.44 5.07 9.67
C ILE A 148 9.17 4.93 10.52
N LEU A 149 8.20 4.14 10.07
CA LEU A 149 6.96 3.90 10.79
C LEU A 149 7.22 3.25 12.15
N VAL A 150 8.06 2.22 12.22
CA VAL A 150 8.44 1.55 13.47
C VAL A 150 9.17 2.51 14.41
N LYS A 151 10.13 3.31 13.89
CA LYS A 151 10.80 4.37 14.67
C LYS A 151 9.80 5.33 15.31
N THR A 152 8.86 5.83 14.51
CA THR A 152 7.80 6.73 14.99
C THR A 152 6.94 6.05 16.05
N GLY A 153 6.60 4.79 15.83
CA GLY A 153 5.82 3.98 16.78
C GLY A 153 6.50 3.84 18.14
N TYR A 154 7.78 3.52 18.14
CA TYR A 154 8.55 3.46 19.40
C TYR A 154 8.63 4.83 20.11
N GLN A 155 8.76 5.92 19.35
CA GLN A 155 8.78 7.26 19.94
C GLN A 155 7.45 7.60 20.62
N VAL A 156 6.32 7.33 19.93
CA VAL A 156 4.98 7.58 20.48
C VAL A 156 4.68 6.68 21.68
N ALA A 157 5.04 5.40 21.61
CA ALA A 157 4.85 4.48 22.74
C ALA A 157 5.65 4.95 23.98
N ASN A 158 6.89 5.37 23.81
CA ASN A 158 7.73 5.86 24.92
C ASN A 158 7.24 7.18 25.53
N GLU A 159 6.51 8.02 24.76
CA GLU A 159 5.88 9.24 25.24
C GLU A 159 4.51 8.98 25.92
N GLY A 160 3.92 7.79 25.71
CA GLY A 160 2.62 7.38 26.20
C GLY A 160 2.69 6.35 27.33
N ASP A 161 1.99 5.24 27.15
CA ASP A 161 1.87 4.15 28.15
C ASP A 161 3.06 3.17 28.15
N GLY A 162 3.95 3.28 27.19
CA GLY A 162 5.13 2.42 27.05
C GLY A 162 4.87 1.07 26.37
N ASP A 163 3.67 0.80 25.84
CA ASP A 163 3.39 -0.45 25.12
C ASP A 163 4.05 -0.44 23.73
N THR A 164 5.08 -1.26 23.56
CA THR A 164 5.82 -1.44 22.31
C THR A 164 5.45 -2.71 21.54
N SER A 165 4.53 -3.52 22.05
CA SER A 165 4.25 -4.88 21.55
C SER A 165 3.96 -4.95 20.04
N LEU A 166 3.20 -4.00 19.51
CA LEU A 166 2.95 -3.88 18.08
C LEU A 166 4.23 -3.57 17.31
N TRP A 167 5.01 -2.62 17.83
CA TRP A 167 6.22 -2.13 17.16
C TRP A 167 7.33 -3.18 17.17
N ASP A 168 7.41 -4.01 18.24
CA ASP A 168 8.34 -5.14 18.32
C ASP A 168 8.08 -6.18 17.23
N VAL A 169 6.81 -6.53 17.00
CA VAL A 169 6.40 -7.44 15.92
C VAL A 169 6.72 -6.86 14.52
N LEU A 170 6.47 -5.57 14.33
CA LEU A 170 6.80 -4.91 13.06
C LEU A 170 8.30 -4.74 12.87
N ALA A 171 9.03 -4.47 13.95
CA ALA A 171 10.49 -4.37 13.94
C ALA A 171 11.14 -5.69 13.49
N GLU A 172 10.71 -6.81 14.06
CA GLU A 172 11.16 -8.14 13.67
C GLU A 172 10.82 -8.43 12.20
N LYS A 173 9.56 -8.18 11.81
CA LYS A 173 9.07 -8.44 10.45
C LYS A 173 9.85 -7.70 9.38
N TYR A 174 10.22 -6.44 9.62
CA TYR A 174 10.86 -5.58 8.63
C TYR A 174 12.38 -5.46 8.82
N GLY A 175 12.96 -6.13 9.83
CA GLY A 175 14.39 -6.05 10.11
C GLY A 175 14.83 -4.66 10.59
N TYR A 176 14.03 -4.05 11.47
CA TYR A 176 14.29 -2.70 11.99
C TYR A 176 15.57 -2.66 12.84
N SER A 177 16.39 -1.65 12.58
CA SER A 177 17.48 -1.19 13.47
C SER A 177 17.68 0.32 13.31
N ILE A 178 18.45 0.93 14.21
CA ILE A 178 18.78 2.36 14.12
C ILE A 178 19.60 2.62 12.84
N GLU A 179 20.53 1.74 12.51
CA GLU A 179 21.34 1.81 11.30
C GLU A 179 20.46 1.67 10.04
N ALA A 180 19.49 0.75 10.08
CA ALA A 180 18.54 0.55 8.97
C ALA A 180 17.70 1.79 8.70
N VAL A 181 17.30 2.55 9.73
CA VAL A 181 16.58 3.83 9.55
C VAL A 181 17.43 4.85 8.81
N GLY A 182 18.71 5.00 9.16
CA GLY A 182 19.62 5.91 8.47
C GLY A 182 19.78 5.59 6.99
N ALA A 183 19.89 4.31 6.65
CA ALA A 183 19.94 3.85 5.26
C ALA A 183 18.59 4.03 4.55
N ALA A 184 17.47 3.86 5.27
CA ALA A 184 16.13 3.95 4.71
C ALA A 184 15.81 5.34 4.15
N ASN A 185 16.16 6.41 4.85
CA ASN A 185 15.93 7.78 4.36
C ASN A 185 16.61 8.02 3.01
N ASN A 186 17.90 7.69 2.90
CA ASN A 186 18.64 7.83 1.65
C ASN A 186 18.00 7.03 0.52
N ARG A 187 17.61 5.79 0.80
CA ARG A 187 17.00 4.92 -0.21
C ARG A 187 15.64 5.44 -0.68
N ILE A 188 14.81 5.93 0.22
CA ILE A 188 13.53 6.54 -0.13
C ILE A 188 13.73 7.78 -1.00
N VAL A 189 14.69 8.65 -0.65
CA VAL A 189 15.04 9.84 -1.44
C VAL A 189 15.47 9.43 -2.85
N GLU A 190 16.38 8.48 -3.00
CA GLU A 190 16.82 7.98 -4.31
C GLU A 190 15.64 7.51 -5.19
N VAL A 191 14.71 6.75 -4.61
CA VAL A 191 13.56 6.23 -5.36
C VAL A 191 12.63 7.37 -5.81
N PHE A 192 12.32 8.33 -4.93
CA PHE A 192 11.46 9.45 -5.30
C PHE A 192 12.14 10.43 -6.26
N ASP A 193 13.46 10.61 -6.21
CA ASP A 193 14.22 11.38 -7.19
C ASP A 193 14.17 10.73 -8.58
N GLN A 194 14.26 9.40 -8.67
CA GLN A 194 14.07 8.67 -9.93
C GLN A 194 12.66 8.87 -10.49
N LEU A 195 11.64 8.77 -9.65
CA LEU A 195 10.25 9.00 -10.06
C LEU A 195 10.02 10.45 -10.48
N ASP A 196 10.57 11.44 -9.77
CA ASP A 196 10.47 12.86 -10.15
C ASP A 196 11.14 13.13 -11.49
N SER A 197 12.29 12.52 -11.73
CA SER A 197 12.99 12.59 -13.02
C SER A 197 12.14 11.97 -14.15
N GLN A 198 11.47 10.85 -13.86
CA GLN A 198 10.57 10.22 -14.82
C GLN A 198 9.33 11.08 -15.10
N VAL A 199 8.71 11.71 -14.10
CA VAL A 199 7.60 12.66 -14.29
C VAL A 199 8.05 13.84 -15.16
N LYS A 200 9.24 14.42 -14.89
CA LYS A 200 9.80 15.52 -15.69
C LYS A 200 9.95 15.12 -17.14
N LYS A 201 10.56 13.97 -17.40
CA LYS A 201 10.75 13.43 -18.76
C LYS A 201 9.43 13.25 -19.49
N GLN A 202 8.44 12.67 -18.85
CA GLN A 202 7.12 12.43 -19.44
C GLN A 202 6.35 13.72 -19.70
N LYS A 203 6.37 14.67 -18.77
CA LYS A 203 5.76 16.01 -18.98
C LYS A 203 6.40 16.75 -20.15
N ALA A 204 7.71 16.66 -20.32
CA ALA A 204 8.40 17.24 -21.47
C ALA A 204 7.96 16.62 -22.81
N ASN A 205 7.53 15.36 -22.79
CA ASN A 205 6.96 14.66 -23.94
C ASN A 205 5.42 14.84 -24.08
N GLY A 206 4.81 15.69 -23.27
CA GLY A 206 3.37 15.95 -23.27
C GLY A 206 2.50 14.88 -22.63
N SER A 207 3.11 13.91 -21.93
CA SER A 207 2.38 12.86 -21.24
C SER A 207 2.02 13.24 -19.79
N LYS A 208 0.89 12.73 -19.30
CA LYS A 208 0.42 12.84 -17.91
C LYS A 208 0.77 11.59 -17.08
N TYR A 209 1.36 10.57 -17.69
CA TYR A 209 1.63 9.27 -17.09
C TYR A 209 3.13 9.06 -16.90
N LEU A 210 3.49 8.18 -15.99
CA LEU A 210 4.89 7.83 -15.72
C LEU A 210 5.54 7.02 -16.84
N ILE A 211 4.74 6.29 -17.62
CA ILE A 211 5.21 5.52 -18.77
C ILE A 211 4.26 5.73 -19.95
N GLY A 212 4.82 6.04 -21.13
CA GLY A 212 4.04 6.18 -22.36
C GLY A 212 2.95 7.26 -22.27
N ASN A 213 1.81 7.01 -22.92
CA ASN A 213 0.70 7.98 -23.04
C ASN A 213 -0.64 7.46 -22.49
N CYS A 214 -0.63 6.40 -21.71
CA CYS A 214 -1.81 5.83 -21.07
C CYS A 214 -1.46 5.34 -19.65
N LEU A 215 -2.51 5.14 -18.84
CA LEU A 215 -2.37 4.61 -17.50
C LEU A 215 -1.58 3.28 -17.53
N SER A 216 -0.62 3.16 -16.62
CA SER A 216 0.15 1.95 -16.37
C SER A 216 0.06 1.54 -14.89
N ALA A 217 0.47 0.32 -14.58
CA ALA A 217 0.55 -0.12 -13.19
C ALA A 217 1.47 0.79 -12.35
N LEU A 218 2.53 1.36 -12.94
CA LEU A 218 3.43 2.27 -12.22
C LEU A 218 2.72 3.52 -11.71
N ASP A 219 1.78 4.07 -12.46
CA ASP A 219 1.00 5.24 -12.05
C ASP A 219 0.19 4.94 -10.79
N ILE A 220 -0.44 3.76 -10.74
CA ILE A 220 -1.22 3.29 -9.58
C ILE A 220 -0.30 3.05 -8.37
N TYR A 221 0.81 2.33 -8.58
CA TYR A 221 1.78 2.08 -7.50
C TYR A 221 2.36 3.37 -6.95
N HIS A 222 2.79 4.30 -7.80
CA HIS A 222 3.27 5.60 -7.36
C HIS A 222 2.21 6.33 -6.52
N ALA A 223 0.97 6.41 -6.99
CA ALA A 223 -0.09 7.12 -6.29
C ALA A 223 -0.34 6.54 -4.89
N CYS A 224 -0.40 5.20 -4.76
CA CYS A 224 -0.63 4.53 -3.49
C CYS A 224 0.58 4.62 -2.54
N PHE A 225 1.81 4.45 -3.07
CA PHE A 225 3.03 4.46 -2.25
C PHE A 225 3.42 5.87 -1.80
N PHE A 226 3.12 6.90 -2.59
CA PHE A 226 3.28 8.28 -2.15
C PHE A 226 2.45 8.58 -0.89
N GLY A 227 1.24 7.99 -0.81
CA GLY A 227 0.35 8.12 0.34
C GLY A 227 0.90 7.55 1.66
N LEU A 228 1.90 6.65 1.61
CA LEU A 228 2.57 6.12 2.79
C LEU A 228 3.37 7.21 3.54
N PHE A 229 3.87 8.21 2.83
CA PHE A 229 4.74 9.27 3.35
C PHE A 229 4.00 10.60 3.49
N LYS A 230 3.03 10.83 2.60
CA LYS A 230 2.21 12.04 2.57
C LYS A 230 0.78 11.68 2.16
N PRO A 231 -0.05 11.22 3.11
CA PRO A 231 -1.44 10.86 2.82
C PRO A 231 -2.23 12.08 2.33
N MET A 232 -3.32 11.81 1.61
CA MET A 232 -4.32 12.85 1.27
C MET A 232 -5.04 13.34 2.53
N GLU A 233 -5.74 14.45 2.37
CA GLU A 233 -6.57 15.03 3.44
C GLU A 233 -7.60 14.01 3.93
N GLN A 234 -8.11 14.22 5.16
CA GLN A 234 -9.02 13.30 5.85
C GLN A 234 -10.28 12.98 5.04
N GLU A 235 -10.80 13.93 4.28
CA GLU A 235 -11.99 13.76 3.46
C GLU A 235 -11.78 12.78 2.29
N ARG A 236 -10.54 12.65 1.81
CA ARG A 236 -10.18 11.75 0.70
C ARG A 236 -9.56 10.45 1.17
N CYS A 237 -8.86 10.48 2.31
CA CYS A 237 -8.22 9.34 2.93
C CYS A 237 -8.62 9.27 4.41
N PRO A 238 -9.83 8.80 4.70
CA PRO A 238 -10.32 8.71 6.07
C PRO A 238 -9.46 7.74 6.87
N MET A 239 -8.87 8.22 7.95
CA MET A 239 -8.08 7.42 8.88
C MET A 239 -8.48 7.77 10.31
N ALA A 240 -8.40 6.80 11.22
CA ALA A 240 -8.46 7.09 12.64
C ALA A 240 -7.36 8.09 13.01
N THR A 241 -7.70 9.05 13.86
CA THR A 241 -6.83 10.19 14.18
C THR A 241 -5.46 9.76 14.69
N ASP A 242 -5.42 8.74 15.55
CA ASP A 242 -4.18 8.23 16.13
C ASP A 242 -3.31 7.51 15.09
N PHE A 243 -3.95 6.80 14.13
CA PHE A 243 -3.21 6.15 13.06
C PHE A 243 -2.59 7.11 12.05
N ARG A 244 -3.22 8.24 11.82
CA ARG A 244 -2.71 9.25 10.89
C ARG A 244 -1.31 9.72 11.24
N LEU A 245 -1.01 9.81 12.54
CA LEU A 245 0.31 10.22 13.04
C LEU A 245 1.45 9.30 12.56
N PHE A 246 1.17 8.02 12.32
CA PHE A 246 2.16 7.04 11.86
C PHE A 246 2.35 7.04 10.33
N TYR A 247 1.41 7.66 9.59
CA TYR A 247 1.45 7.77 8.13
C TYR A 247 1.92 9.14 7.63
N GLU A 248 2.12 10.10 8.52
CA GLU A 248 2.69 11.41 8.19
C GLU A 248 4.20 11.38 8.45
N CYS A 249 4.97 11.27 7.37
CA CYS A 249 6.44 11.28 7.46
C CYS A 249 6.94 12.59 8.07
N ARG A 250 7.90 12.48 8.99
CA ARG A 250 8.53 13.63 9.67
C ARG A 250 10.00 13.80 9.29
N GLU A 251 10.56 12.90 8.49
CA GLU A 251 11.95 12.96 8.04
C GLU A 251 12.10 14.07 6.98
N ALA A 252 12.85 15.13 7.30
CA ALA A 252 12.94 16.32 6.46
C ALA A 252 13.48 16.02 5.05
N GLU A 253 14.44 15.11 4.92
CA GLU A 253 15.05 14.72 3.65
C GLU A 253 14.02 14.01 2.76
N VAL A 254 13.25 13.09 3.35
CA VAL A 254 12.17 12.38 2.64
C VAL A 254 11.10 13.37 2.18
N LEU A 255 10.67 14.27 3.07
CA LEU A 255 9.66 15.29 2.73
C LEU A 255 10.14 16.21 1.59
N ALA A 256 11.43 16.55 1.53
CA ALA A 256 12.00 17.34 0.44
C ALA A 256 11.97 16.61 -0.91
N ALA A 257 12.13 15.29 -0.92
CA ALA A 257 12.05 14.45 -2.12
C ALA A 257 10.60 14.27 -2.62
N LEU A 258 9.59 14.44 -1.77
CA LEU A 258 8.17 14.40 -2.13
C LEU A 258 7.73 15.67 -2.84
N THR A 259 8.22 15.90 -4.05
CA THR A 259 7.99 17.13 -4.81
C THR A 259 6.51 17.38 -5.13
N SER A 260 6.14 18.64 -5.38
CA SER A 260 4.78 18.99 -5.83
C SER A 260 4.39 18.27 -7.13
N ARG A 261 5.34 18.01 -8.04
CA ARG A 261 5.07 17.25 -9.27
C ARG A 261 4.62 15.82 -9.02
N LEU A 262 5.26 15.15 -8.08
CA LEU A 262 4.87 13.80 -7.67
C LEU A 262 3.51 13.83 -6.97
N GLN A 263 3.27 14.83 -6.13
CA GLN A 263 1.97 15.01 -5.49
C GLN A 263 0.86 15.28 -6.52
N ASP A 264 1.09 16.19 -7.47
CA ASP A 264 0.13 16.49 -8.55
C ASP A 264 -0.22 15.23 -9.37
N HIS A 265 0.80 14.39 -9.64
CA HIS A 265 0.60 13.14 -10.35
C HIS A 265 -0.24 12.17 -9.51
N ARG A 266 0.07 11.98 -8.21
CA ARG A 266 -0.76 11.19 -7.30
C ARG A 266 -2.22 11.64 -7.34
N ASP A 267 -2.45 12.94 -7.17
CA ASP A 267 -3.80 13.52 -7.10
C ASP A 267 -4.54 13.35 -8.42
N TYR A 268 -3.84 13.49 -9.56
CA TYR A 268 -4.40 13.22 -10.88
C TYR A 268 -4.84 11.76 -11.04
N ILE A 269 -4.00 10.79 -10.62
CA ILE A 269 -4.31 9.36 -10.75
C ILE A 269 -5.50 9.00 -9.87
N TYR A 270 -5.53 9.41 -8.60
CA TYR A 270 -6.67 9.16 -7.73
C TYR A 270 -7.95 9.79 -8.28
N LYS A 271 -7.92 11.05 -8.64
CA LYS A 271 -9.10 11.76 -9.16
C LYS A 271 -9.68 11.14 -10.43
N THR A 272 -8.81 10.55 -11.26
CA THR A 272 -9.20 10.11 -12.62
C THR A 272 -9.54 8.62 -12.68
N TYR A 273 -8.85 7.80 -11.89
CA TYR A 273 -8.86 6.36 -12.07
C TYR A 273 -9.15 5.55 -10.81
N LEU A 274 -8.87 6.07 -9.63
CA LEU A 274 -9.01 5.33 -8.39
C LEU A 274 -10.23 5.81 -7.60
N GLU A 275 -10.60 5.01 -6.61
CA GLU A 275 -11.74 5.29 -5.76
C GLU A 275 -11.44 6.40 -4.76
N LEU A 276 -12.33 7.42 -4.69
CA LEU A 276 -12.27 8.50 -3.72
C LEU A 276 -13.66 8.79 -3.14
N PRO A 277 -13.79 8.98 -1.81
CA PRO A 277 -12.75 8.73 -0.80
C PRO A 277 -12.22 7.30 -0.88
N ILE A 278 -11.01 7.07 -0.34
CA ILE A 278 -10.48 5.70 -0.25
C ILE A 278 -11.44 4.88 0.63
N VAL A 279 -11.93 3.78 0.08
CA VAL A 279 -12.75 2.79 0.80
C VAL A 279 -11.86 1.65 1.24
N PHE A 280 -11.94 1.28 2.53
CA PHE A 280 -11.12 0.22 3.10
C PHE A 280 -11.85 -1.11 3.14
#